data_8dc71a1ec5d8e1286dcbaa29bdf48f3a
#
_entry.id   8dc71a1ec5d8e1286dcbaa29bdf48f3a
#
_cell.length_a   1.000
_cell.length_b   1.000
_cell.length_c   1.000
_cell.angle_alpha   90.00
_cell.angle_beta   90.00
_cell.angle_gamma   90.00
#
_symmetry.space_group_name_H-M   'P 1'
#
loop_
_entity.id
_entity.type
_entity.pdbx_description
1 polymer ?
#
loop_
_entity_poly.entity_id
_entity_poly.type
_entity_poly.pdbx_seq_one_letter_code
_entity_poly.pdbx_strand_id
1 'polypeptide(L)'
;MNQEMKYSPIEHTAHIEVRYAETDAMAIVHHSVYAIWFEQARTEIFRNNGVPFDAFEAEGYHSPLLSIESQFMKPCRYGEVVDVHLKLAQVDRLRFAFFYEIRVNGELRTTGKTTHIFTMHDKPCRRAPETFLKAFFSDAV
;
A
#
# COMPACT_ATOMS: atom_id res chain seq x y z
N MET A 1 11.33 20.56 13.52
CA MET A 1 9.88 20.56 13.68
C MET A 1 9.28 19.36 12.97
N ASN A 2 8.58 18.53 13.70
CA ASN A 2 7.94 17.36 13.12
C ASN A 2 6.68 17.78 12.38
N GLN A 3 6.65 17.53 11.09
CA GLN A 3 5.40 17.67 10.34
C GLN A 3 4.51 16.49 10.69
N GLU A 4 3.29 16.77 11.10
CA GLU A 4 2.31 15.72 11.31
C GLU A 4 1.92 15.13 9.96
N MET A 5 1.85 13.80 9.91
CA MET A 5 1.32 13.11 8.74
C MET A 5 -0.16 13.42 8.60
N LYS A 6 -0.59 13.67 7.37
CA LYS A 6 -2.01 13.85 7.07
C LYS A 6 -2.56 12.54 6.52
N TYR A 7 -3.43 11.89 7.28
CA TYR A 7 -4.07 10.65 6.82
C TYR A 7 -5.23 10.95 5.88
N SER A 8 -5.34 10.13 4.84
CA SER A 8 -6.52 10.12 4.00
C SER A 8 -7.70 9.51 4.78
N PRO A 9 -8.92 10.02 4.62
CA PRO A 9 -10.10 9.35 5.18
C PRO A 9 -10.45 8.06 4.45
N ILE A 10 -9.83 7.80 3.30
CA ILE A 10 -10.10 6.63 2.49
C ILE A 10 -9.16 5.51 2.90
N GLU A 11 -9.76 4.37 3.27
CA GLU A 11 -9.06 3.14 3.64
C GLU A 11 -9.57 2.02 2.76
N HIS A 12 -8.83 0.92 2.73
CA HIS A 12 -9.22 -0.23 1.92
C HIS A 12 -8.74 -1.52 2.59
N THR A 13 -9.47 -2.61 2.35
CA THR A 13 -9.06 -3.95 2.76
C THR A 13 -9.11 -4.86 1.54
N ALA A 14 -7.97 -5.43 1.19
CA ALA A 14 -7.88 -6.47 0.16
C ALA A 14 -8.02 -7.83 0.83
N HIS A 15 -8.75 -8.74 0.18
CA HIS A 15 -8.94 -10.11 0.67
C HIS A 15 -8.19 -11.04 -0.27
N ILE A 16 -7.20 -11.76 0.25
CA ILE A 16 -6.30 -12.56 -0.57
C ILE A 16 -6.21 -13.97 -0.01
N GLU A 17 -6.53 -14.98 -0.82
CA GLU A 17 -6.33 -16.37 -0.43
C GLU A 17 -4.86 -16.72 -0.61
N VAL A 18 -4.26 -17.32 0.44
CA VAL A 18 -2.87 -17.77 0.40
C VAL A 18 -2.74 -18.96 -0.54
N ARG A 19 -1.87 -18.85 -1.54
CA ARG A 19 -1.62 -19.93 -2.49
C ARG A 19 -0.49 -20.83 -2.00
N TYR A 20 -0.54 -22.10 -2.40
CA TYR A 20 0.51 -23.04 -2.06
C TYR A 20 1.90 -22.57 -2.52
N ALA A 21 1.96 -22.00 -3.71
CA ALA A 21 3.21 -21.45 -4.27
C ALA A 21 3.83 -20.34 -3.44
N GLU A 22 3.07 -19.74 -2.53
CA GLU A 22 3.55 -18.66 -1.67
C GLU A 22 4.17 -19.13 -0.37
N THR A 23 4.11 -20.45 -0.11
CA THR A 23 4.66 -21.03 1.11
C THR A 23 6.07 -21.58 0.88
N ASP A 24 6.82 -21.67 1.98
CA ASP A 24 8.19 -22.19 1.97
C ASP A 24 8.28 -23.59 2.59
N ALA A 25 9.50 -24.07 2.80
CA ALA A 25 9.73 -25.41 3.36
C ALA A 25 9.19 -25.57 4.79
N MET A 26 8.89 -24.45 5.49
CA MET A 26 8.30 -24.47 6.83
C MET A 26 6.77 -24.48 6.77
N ALA A 27 6.17 -24.55 5.58
CA ALA A 27 4.73 -24.51 5.33
C ALA A 27 4.08 -23.19 5.77
N ILE A 28 4.85 -22.12 5.80
CA ILE A 28 4.35 -20.76 6.07
C ILE A 28 4.67 -19.87 4.86
N VAL A 29 3.94 -18.78 4.75
CA VAL A 29 4.13 -17.81 3.67
C VAL A 29 5.55 -17.23 3.75
N HIS A 30 6.26 -17.28 2.61
CA HIS A 30 7.60 -16.74 2.50
C HIS A 30 7.57 -15.21 2.70
N HIS A 31 8.57 -14.66 3.38
CA HIS A 31 8.60 -13.23 3.71
C HIS A 31 8.50 -12.31 2.49
N SER A 32 8.97 -12.74 1.33
CA SER A 32 8.90 -11.94 0.10
C SER A 32 7.48 -11.72 -0.41
N VAL A 33 6.54 -12.57 -0.01
CA VAL A 33 5.16 -12.53 -0.52
C VAL A 33 4.39 -11.34 0.05
N TYR A 34 4.70 -10.94 1.27
CA TYR A 34 3.97 -9.84 1.93
C TYR A 34 4.07 -8.53 1.15
N ALA A 35 5.22 -8.27 0.54
CA ALA A 35 5.41 -7.10 -0.31
C ALA A 35 4.47 -7.13 -1.53
N ILE A 36 4.23 -8.31 -2.09
CA ILE A 36 3.32 -8.49 -3.22
C ILE A 36 1.88 -8.22 -2.78
N TRP A 37 1.50 -8.68 -1.61
CA TRP A 37 0.17 -8.41 -1.06
C TRP A 37 -0.06 -6.93 -0.76
N PHE A 38 0.96 -6.24 -0.26
CA PHE A 38 0.90 -4.80 -0.07
C PHE A 38 0.66 -4.08 -1.40
N GLU A 39 1.35 -4.51 -2.45
CA GLU A 39 1.18 -3.94 -3.79
C GLU A 39 -0.24 -4.18 -4.32
N GLN A 40 -0.78 -5.37 -4.12
CA GLN A 40 -2.15 -5.65 -4.54
C GLN A 40 -3.15 -4.73 -3.84
N ALA A 41 -2.99 -4.53 -2.54
CA ALA A 41 -3.87 -3.64 -1.78
C ALA A 41 -3.76 -2.19 -2.27
N ARG A 42 -2.53 -1.73 -2.58
CA ARG A 42 -2.32 -0.39 -3.17
C ARG A 42 -3.00 -0.26 -4.52
N THR A 43 -2.84 -1.26 -5.37
CA THR A 43 -3.45 -1.27 -6.71
C THR A 43 -4.97 -1.16 -6.60
N GLU A 44 -5.55 -1.90 -5.67
CA GLU A 44 -7.00 -1.88 -5.46
C GLU A 44 -7.52 -0.52 -4.96
N ILE A 45 -6.84 0.09 -3.99
CA ILE A 45 -7.30 1.37 -3.45
C ILE A 45 -7.24 2.48 -4.51
N PHE A 46 -6.20 2.48 -5.34
CA PHE A 46 -6.11 3.44 -6.45
C PHE A 46 -7.21 3.22 -7.47
N ARG A 47 -7.43 1.98 -7.88
CA ARG A 47 -8.48 1.64 -8.85
C ARG A 47 -9.87 2.00 -8.34
N ASN A 48 -10.15 1.68 -7.09
CA ASN A 48 -11.46 1.90 -6.48
C ASN A 48 -11.79 3.38 -6.30
N ASN A 49 -10.78 4.24 -6.36
CA ASN A 49 -10.96 5.68 -6.19
C ASN A 49 -10.74 6.46 -7.49
N GLY A 50 -10.82 5.78 -8.63
CA GLY A 50 -10.83 6.41 -9.93
C GLY A 50 -9.48 6.90 -10.43
N VAL A 51 -8.39 6.45 -9.81
CA VAL A 51 -7.03 6.85 -10.20
C VAL A 51 -6.13 5.62 -10.37
N PRO A 52 -6.48 4.70 -11.30
CA PRO A 52 -5.68 3.49 -11.48
C PRO A 52 -4.25 3.81 -11.96
N PHE A 53 -3.31 2.94 -11.61
CA PHE A 53 -1.90 3.16 -11.93
C PHE A 53 -1.64 3.34 -13.43
N ASP A 54 -2.35 2.59 -14.27
CA ASP A 54 -2.18 2.72 -15.71
C ASP A 54 -2.54 4.11 -16.23
N ALA A 55 -3.51 4.78 -15.61
CA ALA A 55 -3.85 6.16 -15.96
C ALA A 55 -2.73 7.13 -15.58
N PHE A 56 -2.12 6.96 -14.41
CA PHE A 56 -0.95 7.76 -14.02
C PHE A 56 0.23 7.50 -14.95
N GLU A 57 0.49 6.24 -15.26
CA GLU A 57 1.59 5.86 -16.16
C GLU A 57 1.40 6.44 -17.56
N ALA A 58 0.17 6.47 -18.06
CA ALA A 58 -0.14 7.06 -19.36
C ALA A 58 0.17 8.56 -19.39
N GLU A 59 0.08 9.23 -18.27
CA GLU A 59 0.43 10.66 -18.14
C GLU A 59 1.92 10.88 -17.87
N GLY A 60 2.69 9.81 -17.67
CA GLY A 60 4.13 9.87 -17.37
C GLY A 60 4.46 9.84 -15.89
N TYR A 61 3.48 9.67 -15.03
CA TYR A 61 3.71 9.55 -13.59
C TYR A 61 4.02 8.13 -13.19
N HIS A 62 4.98 7.99 -12.28
CA HIS A 62 5.26 6.74 -11.58
C HIS A 62 5.32 7.02 -10.08
N SER A 63 5.16 5.99 -9.28
CA SER A 63 5.23 6.11 -7.82
C SER A 63 6.18 5.07 -7.24
N PRO A 64 7.50 5.25 -7.44
CA PRO A 64 8.46 4.27 -6.94
C PRO A 64 8.41 4.12 -5.43
N LEU A 65 8.70 2.90 -4.99
CA LEU A 65 8.83 2.55 -3.59
C LEU A 65 10.21 3.01 -3.10
N LEU A 66 10.24 3.83 -2.05
CA LEU A 66 11.49 4.28 -1.45
C LEU A 66 11.93 3.35 -0.32
N SER A 67 10.99 2.84 0.45
CA SER A 67 11.30 1.94 1.56
C SER A 67 10.12 1.03 1.85
N ILE A 68 10.44 -0.14 2.42
CA ILE A 68 9.45 -1.09 2.88
C ILE A 68 9.90 -1.62 4.24
N GLU A 69 8.95 -1.68 5.17
CA GLU A 69 9.17 -2.23 6.51
C GLU A 69 8.06 -3.22 6.80
N SER A 70 8.38 -4.32 7.43
CA SER A 70 7.41 -5.32 7.86
C SER A 70 7.79 -5.88 9.21
N GLN A 71 6.79 -6.13 10.04
CA GLN A 71 6.92 -6.81 11.32
C GLN A 71 6.09 -8.09 11.24
N PHE A 72 6.75 -9.25 11.35
CA PHE A 72 6.09 -10.55 11.23
C PHE A 72 5.84 -11.11 12.64
N MET A 73 4.61 -11.06 13.09
CA MET A 73 4.25 -11.49 14.44
C MET A 73 3.81 -12.95 14.47
N LYS A 74 3.02 -13.37 13.49
CA LYS A 74 2.55 -14.75 13.35
C LYS A 74 2.51 -15.15 11.88
N PRO A 75 2.83 -16.38 11.54
CA PRO A 75 2.85 -16.82 10.14
C PRO A 75 1.45 -16.93 9.55
N CYS A 76 1.37 -16.72 8.24
CA CYS A 76 0.19 -17.05 7.44
C CYS A 76 0.46 -18.38 6.74
N ARG A 77 -0.61 -19.14 6.47
CA ARG A 77 -0.52 -20.50 5.96
C ARG A 77 -1.41 -20.71 4.75
N TYR A 78 -1.08 -21.72 3.97
CA TYR A 78 -1.83 -22.12 2.80
C TYR A 78 -3.32 -22.26 3.11
N GLY A 79 -4.15 -21.72 2.23
CA GLY A 79 -5.60 -21.84 2.34
C GLY A 79 -6.25 -20.82 3.26
N GLU A 80 -5.48 -20.07 4.03
CA GLU A 80 -6.03 -18.96 4.80
C GLU A 80 -6.37 -17.81 3.88
N VAL A 81 -7.38 -17.03 4.23
CA VAL A 81 -7.68 -15.77 3.56
C VAL A 81 -7.12 -14.65 4.43
N VAL A 82 -6.19 -13.87 3.87
CA VAL A 82 -5.64 -12.73 4.59
C VAL A 82 -6.40 -11.46 4.23
N ASP A 83 -6.65 -10.65 5.24
CA ASP A 83 -7.24 -9.33 5.09
C ASP A 83 -6.10 -8.32 5.19
N VAL A 84 -5.78 -7.68 4.08
CA VAL A 84 -4.73 -6.67 4.00
C VAL A 84 -5.39 -5.30 4.05
N HIS A 85 -5.43 -4.75 5.25
CA HIS A 85 -5.99 -3.42 5.46
C HIS A 85 -4.91 -2.37 5.30
N LEU A 86 -5.20 -1.30 4.55
CA LEU A 86 -4.24 -0.23 4.38
C LEU A 86 -4.85 1.14 4.60
N LYS A 87 -4.01 2.02 5.12
CA LYS A 87 -4.26 3.44 5.28
C LYS A 87 -3.19 4.20 4.50
N LEU A 88 -3.58 5.33 3.96
CA LEU A 88 -2.69 6.20 3.20
C LEU A 88 -2.47 7.50 3.97
N ALA A 89 -1.23 7.95 4.02
CA ALA A 89 -0.89 9.22 4.66
C ALA A 89 0.07 10.03 3.78
N GLN A 90 -0.11 11.34 3.78
CA GLN A 90 0.86 12.26 3.22
C GLN A 90 1.89 12.58 4.32
N VAL A 91 3.15 12.21 4.08
CA VAL A 91 4.23 12.38 5.06
C VAL A 91 4.74 13.82 5.03
N ASP A 92 5.01 14.31 3.83
CA ASP A 92 5.38 15.69 3.57
C ASP A 92 4.94 16.05 2.15
N ARG A 93 5.42 17.17 1.62
CA ARG A 93 5.01 17.64 0.29
C ARG A 93 5.39 16.68 -0.84
N LEU A 94 6.46 15.89 -0.65
CA LEU A 94 6.99 14.99 -1.67
C LEU A 94 6.61 13.53 -1.45
N ARG A 95 6.49 13.10 -0.19
CA ARG A 95 6.36 11.69 0.17
C ARG A 95 4.99 11.35 0.70
N PHE A 96 4.52 10.18 0.34
CA PHE A 96 3.35 9.58 0.94
C PHE A 96 3.67 8.16 1.38
N ALA A 97 2.90 7.64 2.31
CA ALA A 97 3.14 6.32 2.88
C ALA A 97 1.84 5.54 2.99
N PHE A 98 1.96 4.22 2.87
CA PHE A 98 0.88 3.30 3.20
C PHE A 98 1.26 2.54 4.46
N PHE A 99 0.28 2.34 5.32
CA PHE A 99 0.40 1.53 6.54
C PHE A 99 -0.52 0.33 6.40
N TYR A 100 0.00 -0.86 6.65
CA TYR A 100 -0.70 -2.11 6.41
C TYR A 100 -0.86 -2.90 7.70
N GLU A 101 -2.02 -3.54 7.84
CA GLU A 101 -2.24 -4.57 8.84
C GLU A 101 -2.78 -5.80 8.12
N ILE A 102 -2.12 -6.94 8.33
CA ILE A 102 -2.57 -8.22 7.77
C ILE A 102 -3.17 -9.04 8.89
N ARG A 103 -4.44 -9.41 8.73
CA ARG A 103 -5.17 -10.20 9.69
C ARG A 103 -5.74 -11.46 9.04
N VAL A 104 -5.86 -12.51 9.83
CA VAL A 104 -6.58 -13.73 9.44
C VAL A 104 -7.61 -13.98 10.52
N ASN A 105 -8.89 -14.01 10.13
CA ASN A 105 -10.01 -14.15 11.07
C ASN A 105 -9.92 -13.19 12.25
N GLY A 106 -9.53 -11.94 11.97
CA GLY A 106 -9.40 -10.89 12.97
C GLY A 106 -8.08 -10.90 13.75
N GLU A 107 -7.25 -11.92 13.60
CA GLU A 107 -5.98 -11.99 14.30
C GLU A 107 -4.88 -11.29 13.50
N LEU A 108 -4.21 -10.34 14.15
CA LEU A 108 -3.10 -9.60 13.54
C LEU A 108 -1.90 -10.53 13.33
N ARG A 109 -1.45 -10.63 12.08
CA ARG A 109 -0.33 -11.48 11.68
C ARG A 109 0.92 -10.69 11.32
N THR A 110 0.75 -9.57 10.65
CA THR A 110 1.85 -8.76 10.12
C THR A 110 1.43 -7.29 10.07
N THR A 111 2.36 -6.40 10.35
CA THR A 111 2.20 -4.97 10.06
C THR A 111 3.24 -4.55 9.04
N GLY A 112 2.97 -3.48 8.32
CA GLY A 112 3.90 -2.99 7.32
C GLY A 112 3.76 -1.51 7.05
N LYS A 113 4.77 -0.97 6.38
CA LYS A 113 4.78 0.41 5.92
C LYS A 113 5.57 0.48 4.62
N THR A 114 5.04 1.18 3.64
CA THR A 114 5.78 1.52 2.42
C THR A 114 5.77 3.02 2.23
N THR A 115 6.90 3.57 1.79
CA THR A 115 7.05 5.00 1.54
C THR A 115 7.32 5.22 0.06
N HIS A 116 6.67 6.21 -0.52
CA HIS A 116 6.67 6.48 -1.95
C HIS A 116 6.82 7.96 -2.25
N ILE A 117 7.26 8.25 -3.47
CA ILE A 117 7.14 9.57 -4.08
C ILE A 117 6.48 9.41 -5.44
N PHE A 118 6.04 10.50 -6.04
CA PHE A 118 5.70 10.51 -7.46
C PHE A 118 6.88 11.02 -8.26
N THR A 119 7.07 10.43 -9.43
CA THR A 119 8.03 10.92 -10.43
C THR A 119 7.28 11.26 -11.71
N MET A 120 7.85 12.21 -12.47
CA MET A 120 7.39 12.56 -13.81
C MET A 120 8.62 12.51 -14.71
N HIS A 121 8.58 11.63 -15.74
CA HIS A 121 9.71 11.43 -16.63
C HIS A 121 11.00 11.15 -15.87
N ASP A 122 10.93 10.23 -14.90
CA ASP A 122 12.03 9.76 -14.05
C ASP A 122 12.63 10.81 -13.10
N LYS A 123 11.94 11.93 -12.91
CA LYS A 123 12.36 12.96 -11.96
C LYS A 123 11.34 13.09 -10.84
N PRO A 124 11.79 13.28 -9.60
CA PRO A 124 10.86 13.50 -8.50
C PRO A 124 9.97 14.71 -8.76
N CYS A 125 8.67 14.54 -8.52
CA CYS A 125 7.73 15.64 -8.58
C CYS A 125 7.90 16.52 -7.35
N ARG A 126 7.72 17.83 -7.53
CA ARG A 126 7.71 18.78 -6.40
C ARG A 126 6.45 18.65 -5.57
N ARG A 127 5.43 18.03 -6.13
CA ARG A 127 4.13 17.85 -5.52
C ARG A 127 3.45 16.64 -6.15
N ALA A 128 2.67 15.91 -5.36
CA ALA A 128 1.88 14.81 -5.87
C ALA A 128 0.90 15.29 -6.94
N PRO A 129 0.53 14.42 -7.91
CA PRO A 129 -0.45 14.77 -8.94
C PRO A 129 -1.76 15.27 -8.30
N GLU A 130 -2.37 16.26 -8.91
CA GLU A 130 -3.60 16.85 -8.39
C GLU A 130 -4.74 15.84 -8.33
N THR A 131 -4.81 14.93 -9.31
CA THR A 131 -5.82 13.87 -9.32
C THR A 131 -5.70 12.96 -8.10
N PHE A 132 -4.46 12.63 -7.70
CA PHE A 132 -4.20 11.86 -6.48
C PHE A 132 -4.62 12.64 -5.25
N LEU A 133 -4.23 13.91 -5.15
CA LEU A 133 -4.57 14.74 -4.00
C LEU A 133 -6.08 14.91 -3.85
N LYS A 134 -6.77 15.12 -4.96
CA LYS A 134 -8.24 15.23 -4.95
C LYS A 134 -8.91 13.93 -4.54
N ALA A 135 -8.40 12.80 -5.04
CA ALA A 135 -9.01 11.50 -4.75
C ALA A 135 -8.88 11.10 -3.29
N PHE A 136 -7.74 11.41 -2.64
CA PHE A 136 -7.45 10.88 -1.31
C PHE A 136 -7.38 11.93 -0.20
N PHE A 137 -7.08 13.17 -0.52
CA PHE A 137 -6.84 14.21 0.48
C PHE A 137 -7.70 15.45 0.29
N SER A 138 -8.65 15.40 -0.61
CA SER A 138 -9.63 16.46 -0.73
C SER A 138 -10.52 16.44 0.50
N ASP A 139 -10.57 17.55 1.22
CA ASP A 139 -11.61 17.76 2.22
C ASP A 139 -12.90 18.04 1.45
N ALA A 140 -13.30 17.08 0.64
CA ALA A 140 -14.47 17.19 -0.19
C ALA A 140 -15.66 17.44 0.70
N VAL A 141 -16.06 18.62 0.70
CA VAL A 141 -17.23 19.06 1.40
C VAL A 141 -18.35 19.13 0.40
#